data_7456048ef6b985b90c2c212a35129452
#
_entry.id   7456048ef6b985b90c2c212a35129452
#
_cell.length_a   1.000
_cell.length_b   1.000
_cell.length_c   1.000
_cell.angle_alpha   90.00
_cell.angle_beta   90.00
_cell.angle_gamma   90.00
#
_symmetry.space_group_name_H-M   'P 1'
#
loop_
_entity.id
_entity.type
_entity.pdbx_description
1 polymer ?
#
loop_
_entity_poly.entity_id
_entity_poly.type
_entity_poly.pdbx_seq_one_letter_code
_entity_poly.pdbx_strand_id
1 'polypeptide(L)'
;GRVISESQSGSYRDWEDRSFRHGMIWFISTEVMFFAAFFGALFYMRVISVPELGNMMSDHGTSLWPDFTGTWPTSGPKGTQFTPMGAWGIPAINTALLLSSGATVTWAHWGLLRNNRAHLVLGLAATVLLGTLFLGFQAYEYYHAYTELGLTMGAGAYGATFFMLTGFHGFHVTLGTIMLLVILLRSMRGHFTAERHFAFEGVAWYWHFVDVVWLILFVFIYWV
;
A
#
# COMPACT_ATOMS: atom_id res chain seq x y z
N GLY A 1 5.35 13.75 24.52
CA GLY A 1 6.65 13.34 25.05
C GLY A 1 7.79 14.24 24.62
N ARG A 2 9.03 13.90 25.01
CA ARG A 2 10.26 14.67 24.76
C ARG A 2 10.42 15.14 23.30
N VAL A 3 10.28 14.26 22.33
CA VAL A 3 10.42 14.58 20.88
C VAL A 3 9.50 15.74 20.44
N ILE A 4 8.25 15.77 20.92
CA ILE A 4 7.33 16.85 20.59
C ILE A 4 7.78 18.16 21.24
N SER A 5 8.21 18.12 22.50
CA SER A 5 8.73 19.29 23.23
C SER A 5 9.98 19.86 22.55
N GLU A 6 10.93 19.02 22.14
CA GLU A 6 12.14 19.41 21.41
C GLU A 6 11.83 20.04 20.05
N SER A 7 10.87 19.46 19.31
CA SER A 7 10.41 20.01 18.04
C SER A 7 9.73 21.39 18.19
N GLN A 8 9.04 21.64 19.31
CA GLN A 8 8.38 22.91 19.61
C GLN A 8 9.32 23.96 20.17
N SER A 9 10.32 23.57 20.96
CA SER A 9 11.28 24.49 21.60
C SER A 9 12.27 25.13 20.64
N GLY A 10 12.30 24.71 19.37
CA GLY A 10 13.26 25.22 18.38
C GLY A 10 14.68 24.71 18.60
N SER A 11 14.85 23.57 19.26
CA SER A 11 16.14 22.96 19.52
C SER A 11 16.83 22.42 18.28
N TYR A 12 16.07 22.23 17.18
CA TYR A 12 16.58 21.74 15.90
C TYR A 12 16.99 22.91 15.00
N ARG A 13 18.18 22.79 14.40
CA ARG A 13 18.74 23.72 13.40
C ARG A 13 18.49 23.17 12.00
N ASP A 14 18.80 23.94 10.96
CA ASP A 14 18.67 23.54 9.55
C ASP A 14 19.41 22.24 9.22
N TRP A 15 20.50 21.96 9.89
CA TRP A 15 21.26 20.71 9.73
C TRP A 15 20.47 19.49 10.19
N GLU A 16 19.86 19.54 11.37
CA GLU A 16 19.05 18.45 11.91
C GLU A 16 17.79 18.23 11.07
N ASP A 17 17.14 19.29 10.60
CA ASP A 17 15.98 19.19 9.72
C ASP A 17 16.33 18.49 8.40
N ARG A 18 17.47 18.83 7.78
CA ARG A 18 17.97 18.13 6.60
C ARG A 18 18.29 16.66 6.89
N SER A 19 18.87 16.35 8.02
CA SER A 19 19.18 14.98 8.45
C SER A 19 17.90 14.14 8.58
N PHE A 20 16.85 14.69 9.18
CA PHE A 20 15.55 14.00 9.28
C PHE A 20 14.93 13.75 7.91
N ARG A 21 15.01 14.70 6.97
CA ARG A 21 14.53 14.53 5.59
C ARG A 21 15.30 13.43 4.87
N HIS A 22 16.61 13.38 4.96
CA HIS A 22 17.42 12.30 4.40
C HIS A 22 17.07 10.95 5.04
N GLY A 23 16.90 10.92 6.36
CA GLY A 23 16.46 9.71 7.06
C GLY A 23 15.12 9.17 6.53
N MET A 24 14.15 10.06 6.27
CA MET A 24 12.86 9.67 5.71
C MET A 24 12.98 9.17 4.26
N ILE A 25 13.84 9.78 3.44
CA ILE A 25 14.10 9.31 2.07
C ILE A 25 14.71 7.90 2.10
N TRP A 26 15.70 7.65 2.96
CA TRP A 26 16.29 6.33 3.11
C TRP A 26 15.27 5.30 3.61
N PHE A 27 14.43 5.67 4.57
CA PHE A 27 13.36 4.80 5.06
C PHE A 27 12.39 4.42 3.93
N ILE A 28 11.88 5.40 3.17
CA ILE A 28 11.00 5.11 2.02
C ILE A 28 11.73 4.25 0.98
N SER A 29 13.03 4.47 0.75
CA SER A 29 13.82 3.66 -0.18
C SER A 29 13.89 2.19 0.25
N THR A 30 13.99 1.89 1.55
CA THR A 30 13.93 0.51 2.05
C THR A 30 12.57 -0.13 1.79
N GLU A 31 11.49 0.62 1.97
CA GLU A 31 10.13 0.14 1.70
C GLU A 31 9.87 -0.08 0.20
N VAL A 32 10.42 0.78 -0.66
CA VAL A 32 10.41 0.56 -2.12
C VAL A 32 11.11 -0.76 -2.46
N MET A 33 12.29 -1.03 -1.90
CA MET A 33 13.01 -2.28 -2.13
C MET A 33 12.26 -3.50 -1.58
N PHE A 34 11.60 -3.35 -0.44
CA PHE A 34 10.75 -4.38 0.14
C PHE A 34 9.62 -4.79 -0.82
N PHE A 35 8.85 -3.84 -1.33
CA PHE A 35 7.80 -4.13 -2.31
C PHE A 35 8.37 -4.61 -3.64
N ALA A 36 9.51 -4.08 -4.10
CA ALA A 36 10.15 -4.53 -5.33
C ALA A 36 10.52 -6.02 -5.27
N ALA A 37 10.93 -6.54 -4.12
CA ALA A 37 11.19 -7.97 -3.94
C ALA A 37 9.92 -8.82 -4.14
N PHE A 38 8.77 -8.39 -3.60
CA PHE A 38 7.50 -9.10 -3.80
C PHE A 38 6.98 -8.99 -5.23
N PHE A 39 7.11 -7.82 -5.87
CA PHE A 39 6.77 -7.67 -7.29
C PHE A 39 7.69 -8.51 -8.18
N GLY A 40 8.97 -8.63 -7.81
CA GLY A 40 9.92 -9.54 -8.47
C GLY A 40 9.51 -11.01 -8.33
N ALA A 41 9.05 -11.42 -7.15
CA ALA A 41 8.51 -12.77 -6.94
C ALA A 41 7.23 -13.01 -7.75
N LEU A 42 6.30 -12.03 -7.80
CA LEU A 42 5.12 -12.09 -8.65
C LEU A 42 5.49 -12.24 -10.13
N PHE A 43 6.43 -11.42 -10.61
CA PHE A 43 6.93 -11.49 -11.98
C PHE A 43 7.52 -12.88 -12.29
N TYR A 44 8.37 -13.39 -11.41
CA TYR A 44 8.98 -14.71 -11.58
C TYR A 44 7.92 -15.82 -11.64
N MET A 45 6.95 -15.79 -10.73
CA MET A 45 5.86 -16.77 -10.72
C MET A 45 5.01 -16.70 -11.99
N ARG A 46 4.58 -15.48 -12.37
CA ARG A 46 3.65 -15.25 -13.48
C ARG A 46 4.28 -15.49 -14.84
N VAL A 47 5.51 -15.05 -15.04
CA VAL A 47 6.14 -15.00 -16.39
C VAL A 47 7.07 -16.17 -16.64
N ILE A 48 7.67 -16.75 -15.60
CA ILE A 48 8.68 -17.80 -15.72
C ILE A 48 8.14 -19.14 -15.19
N SER A 49 7.91 -19.20 -13.87
CA SER A 49 7.64 -20.48 -13.20
C SER A 49 6.34 -21.16 -13.64
N VAL A 50 5.24 -20.43 -13.77
CA VAL A 50 3.94 -20.99 -14.16
C VAL A 50 3.94 -21.50 -15.61
N PRO A 51 4.44 -20.74 -16.62
CA PRO A 51 4.58 -21.26 -17.98
C PRO A 51 5.52 -22.45 -18.08
N GLU A 52 6.67 -22.42 -17.37
CA GLU A 52 7.62 -23.56 -17.36
C GLU A 52 6.97 -24.83 -16.82
N LEU A 53 6.20 -24.73 -15.71
CA LEU A 53 5.47 -25.87 -15.16
C LEU A 53 4.47 -26.48 -16.17
N GLY A 54 3.79 -25.66 -16.96
CA GLY A 54 2.87 -26.11 -18.00
C GLY A 54 3.57 -26.86 -19.15
N ASN A 55 4.85 -26.55 -19.38
CA ASN A 55 5.66 -27.16 -20.44
C ASN A 55 6.58 -28.31 -19.96
N MET A 56 6.49 -28.66 -18.65
CA MET A 56 7.37 -29.63 -18.06
C MET A 56 7.08 -31.04 -18.58
N MET A 57 8.12 -31.72 -19.09
CA MET A 57 8.05 -33.08 -19.62
C MET A 57 8.72 -34.08 -18.67
N SER A 58 8.17 -35.29 -18.59
CA SER A 58 8.80 -36.42 -17.91
C SER A 58 9.98 -36.97 -18.75
N ASP A 59 10.84 -37.76 -18.15
CA ASP A 59 11.96 -38.48 -18.82
C ASP A 59 11.49 -39.38 -19.99
N HIS A 60 10.20 -39.71 -20.03
CA HIS A 60 9.58 -40.49 -21.10
C HIS A 60 8.87 -39.67 -22.17
N GLY A 61 9.07 -38.34 -22.19
CA GLY A 61 8.51 -37.41 -23.19
C GLY A 61 6.99 -37.16 -23.05
N THR A 62 6.38 -37.51 -21.90
CA THR A 62 4.98 -37.18 -21.59
C THR A 62 4.91 -35.95 -20.68
N SER A 63 3.87 -35.12 -20.84
CA SER A 63 3.67 -33.99 -19.92
C SER A 63 3.53 -34.47 -18.48
N LEU A 64 4.24 -33.82 -17.56
CA LEU A 64 4.11 -34.09 -16.12
C LEU A 64 2.74 -33.67 -15.58
N TRP A 65 2.14 -32.68 -16.20
CA TRP A 65 0.85 -32.11 -15.79
C TRP A 65 -0.06 -31.94 -17.03
N PRO A 66 -0.66 -33.03 -17.55
CA PRO A 66 -1.42 -33.00 -18.82
C PRO A 66 -2.60 -32.02 -18.80
N ASP A 67 -3.23 -31.82 -17.64
CA ASP A 67 -4.41 -30.98 -17.47
C ASP A 67 -4.04 -29.52 -17.06
N PHE A 68 -2.77 -29.20 -16.96
CA PHE A 68 -2.31 -27.87 -16.54
C PHE A 68 -1.82 -27.04 -17.73
N THR A 69 -2.51 -25.94 -17.99
CA THR A 69 -2.23 -25.07 -19.14
C THR A 69 -1.07 -24.08 -18.96
N GLY A 70 -0.55 -23.93 -17.74
CA GLY A 70 0.52 -22.97 -17.43
C GLY A 70 0.13 -21.52 -17.63
N THR A 71 -1.16 -21.17 -17.50
CA THR A 71 -1.67 -19.83 -17.66
C THR A 71 -1.92 -19.14 -16.32
N TRP A 72 -1.71 -17.84 -16.25
CA TRP A 72 -2.02 -17.02 -15.09
C TRP A 72 -3.41 -16.38 -15.22
N PRO A 73 -4.20 -16.25 -14.16
CA PRO A 73 -3.98 -16.63 -12.76
C PRO A 73 -4.19 -18.15 -12.51
N THR A 74 -3.43 -18.73 -11.60
CA THR A 74 -3.50 -20.18 -11.31
C THR A 74 -3.18 -20.52 -9.87
N SER A 75 -3.78 -21.63 -9.40
CA SER A 75 -3.40 -22.29 -8.15
C SER A 75 -2.21 -23.24 -8.32
N GLY A 76 -1.79 -23.51 -9.56
CA GLY A 76 -0.81 -24.54 -9.90
C GLY A 76 -1.45 -25.90 -10.24
N PRO A 77 -0.64 -26.89 -10.66
CA PRO A 77 -1.16 -28.14 -11.23
C PRO A 77 -1.96 -29.01 -10.24
N LYS A 78 -1.76 -28.84 -8.94
CA LYS A 78 -2.48 -29.58 -7.88
C LYS A 78 -3.27 -28.66 -6.94
N GLY A 79 -3.42 -27.38 -7.29
CA GLY A 79 -4.09 -26.42 -6.44
C GLY A 79 -5.62 -26.50 -6.50
N THR A 80 -6.27 -25.89 -5.51
CA THR A 80 -7.74 -25.79 -5.46
C THR A 80 -8.24 -24.77 -6.50
N GLN A 81 -9.43 -25.02 -7.05
CA GLN A 81 -10.07 -24.06 -7.92
C GLN A 81 -10.50 -22.81 -7.13
N PHE A 82 -10.31 -21.66 -7.70
CA PHE A 82 -10.73 -20.37 -7.16
C PHE A 82 -11.18 -19.45 -8.30
N THR A 83 -11.92 -18.40 -7.96
CA THR A 83 -12.23 -17.32 -8.89
C THR A 83 -11.30 -16.14 -8.62
N PRO A 84 -10.57 -15.60 -9.62
CA PRO A 84 -9.71 -14.44 -9.43
C PRO A 84 -10.51 -13.21 -9.02
N MET A 85 -9.89 -12.32 -8.23
CA MET A 85 -10.50 -11.05 -7.87
C MET A 85 -10.52 -10.12 -9.08
N GLY A 86 -11.71 -9.61 -9.45
CA GLY A 86 -11.87 -8.68 -10.56
C GLY A 86 -11.41 -7.25 -10.20
N ALA A 87 -10.86 -6.52 -11.18
CA ALA A 87 -10.42 -5.15 -10.99
C ALA A 87 -11.58 -4.16 -10.74
N TRP A 88 -12.74 -4.41 -11.35
CA TRP A 88 -13.90 -3.54 -11.26
C TRP A 88 -14.76 -3.84 -10.04
N GLY A 89 -15.28 -2.78 -9.41
CA GLY A 89 -16.04 -2.87 -8.16
C GLY A 89 -15.23 -2.31 -6.98
N ILE A 90 -15.03 -3.11 -5.94
CA ILE A 90 -14.36 -2.66 -4.70
C ILE A 90 -12.92 -2.19 -4.95
N PRO A 91 -12.06 -2.88 -5.72
CA PRO A 91 -10.69 -2.40 -5.97
C PRO A 91 -10.64 -1.06 -6.70
N ALA A 92 -11.56 -0.83 -7.65
CA ALA A 92 -11.65 0.46 -8.34
C ALA A 92 -12.11 1.59 -7.39
N ILE A 93 -13.07 1.30 -6.49
CA ILE A 93 -13.51 2.25 -5.45
C ILE A 93 -12.33 2.54 -4.51
N ASN A 94 -11.62 1.53 -4.07
CA ASN A 94 -10.43 1.67 -3.22
C ASN A 94 -9.36 2.54 -3.87
N THR A 95 -9.15 2.38 -5.16
CA THR A 95 -8.23 3.23 -5.94
C THR A 95 -8.68 4.69 -5.93
N ALA A 96 -9.97 4.95 -6.16
CA ALA A 96 -10.52 6.30 -6.10
C ALA A 96 -10.41 6.93 -4.69
N LEU A 97 -10.63 6.14 -3.63
CA LEU A 97 -10.49 6.59 -2.25
C LEU A 97 -9.05 6.99 -1.92
N LEU A 98 -8.05 6.16 -2.28
CA LEU A 98 -6.64 6.49 -2.01
C LEU A 98 -6.18 7.69 -2.82
N LEU A 99 -6.46 7.77 -4.13
CA LEU A 99 -6.09 8.92 -4.94
C LEU A 99 -6.72 10.21 -4.42
N SER A 100 -8.00 10.15 -3.99
CA SER A 100 -8.66 11.29 -3.35
C SER A 100 -7.99 11.66 -2.03
N SER A 101 -7.52 10.67 -1.25
CA SER A 101 -6.83 10.91 0.01
C SER A 101 -5.45 11.56 -0.20
N GLY A 102 -4.74 11.17 -1.26
CA GLY A 102 -3.50 11.83 -1.69
C GLY A 102 -3.72 13.30 -2.07
N ALA A 103 -4.83 13.61 -2.75
CA ALA A 103 -5.20 15.01 -3.05
C ALA A 103 -5.54 15.79 -1.78
N THR A 104 -6.28 15.20 -0.83
CA THR A 104 -6.65 15.88 0.42
C THR A 104 -5.47 16.13 1.37
N VAL A 105 -4.49 15.22 1.45
CA VAL A 105 -3.28 15.46 2.24
C VAL A 105 -2.42 16.57 1.62
N THR A 106 -2.34 16.62 0.29
CA THR A 106 -1.66 17.71 -0.42
C THR A 106 -2.35 19.06 -0.18
N TRP A 107 -3.67 19.08 -0.22
CA TRP A 107 -4.45 20.26 0.12
C TRP A 107 -4.24 20.70 1.57
N ALA A 108 -4.16 19.76 2.51
CA ALA A 108 -3.80 20.04 3.90
C ALA A 108 -2.41 20.68 4.02
N HIS A 109 -1.43 20.19 3.25
CA HIS A 109 -0.08 20.75 3.20
C HIS A 109 -0.07 22.20 2.73
N TRP A 110 -0.82 22.51 1.65
CA TRP A 110 -0.97 23.90 1.20
C TRP A 110 -1.65 24.78 2.25
N GLY A 111 -2.62 24.24 3.00
CA GLY A 111 -3.23 24.93 4.14
C GLY A 111 -2.20 25.27 5.22
N LEU A 112 -1.30 24.34 5.54
CA LEU A 112 -0.22 24.55 6.49
C LEU A 112 0.74 25.65 6.04
N LEU A 113 1.22 25.61 4.80
CA LEU A 113 2.14 26.61 4.23
C LEU A 113 1.53 28.04 4.18
N ARG A 114 0.19 28.12 4.04
CA ARG A 114 -0.55 29.40 4.04
C ARG A 114 -1.02 29.83 5.43
N ASN A 115 -0.59 29.14 6.49
CA ASN A 115 -1.05 29.34 7.87
C ASN A 115 -2.59 29.28 8.02
N ASN A 116 -3.27 28.53 7.13
CA ASN A 116 -4.71 28.31 7.20
C ASN A 116 -5.01 27.01 7.94
N ARG A 117 -5.22 27.14 9.25
CA ARG A 117 -5.46 26.00 10.15
C ARG A 117 -6.73 25.22 9.81
N ALA A 118 -7.77 25.89 9.31
CA ALA A 118 -9.01 25.20 8.92
C ALA A 118 -8.77 24.25 7.74
N HIS A 119 -8.07 24.71 6.69
CA HIS A 119 -7.72 23.84 5.56
C HIS A 119 -6.81 22.67 5.96
N LEU A 120 -5.84 22.94 6.84
CA LEU A 120 -4.96 21.89 7.37
C LEU A 120 -5.76 20.79 8.09
N VAL A 121 -6.61 21.18 9.04
CA VAL A 121 -7.36 20.22 9.87
C VAL A 121 -8.42 19.49 9.04
N LEU A 122 -9.17 20.20 8.19
CA LEU A 122 -10.19 19.59 7.32
C LEU A 122 -9.57 18.63 6.30
N GLY A 123 -8.46 19.01 5.67
CA GLY A 123 -7.75 18.16 4.72
C GLY A 123 -7.22 16.88 5.37
N LEU A 124 -6.59 17.00 6.55
CA LEU A 124 -6.13 15.83 7.30
C LEU A 124 -7.27 14.94 7.78
N ALA A 125 -8.38 15.52 8.26
CA ALA A 125 -9.55 14.76 8.67
C ALA A 125 -10.17 13.99 7.51
N ALA A 126 -10.27 14.62 6.33
CA ALA A 126 -10.71 13.96 5.11
C ALA A 126 -9.77 12.81 4.71
N THR A 127 -8.46 13.03 4.78
CA THR A 127 -7.45 11.99 4.45
C THR A 127 -7.57 10.80 5.39
N VAL A 128 -7.67 11.02 6.70
CA VAL A 128 -7.85 9.94 7.70
C VAL A 128 -9.15 9.18 7.47
N LEU A 129 -10.24 9.89 7.15
CA LEU A 129 -11.53 9.26 6.85
C LEU A 129 -11.44 8.36 5.60
N LEU A 130 -10.87 8.89 4.51
CA LEU A 130 -10.71 8.14 3.26
C LEU A 130 -9.79 6.92 3.43
N GLY A 131 -8.68 7.05 4.16
CA GLY A 131 -7.81 5.93 4.49
C GLY A 131 -8.50 4.86 5.35
N THR A 132 -9.32 5.27 6.32
CA THR A 132 -10.11 4.34 7.14
C THR A 132 -11.18 3.62 6.31
N LEU A 133 -11.85 4.31 5.40
CA LEU A 133 -12.82 3.71 4.48
C LEU A 133 -12.15 2.69 3.55
N PHE A 134 -10.97 3.02 3.02
CA PHE A 134 -10.17 2.07 2.23
C PHE A 134 -9.91 0.77 3.01
N LEU A 135 -9.44 0.88 4.26
CA LEU A 135 -9.19 -0.30 5.12
C LEU A 135 -10.47 -1.12 5.36
N GLY A 136 -11.60 -0.46 5.55
CA GLY A 136 -12.90 -1.12 5.69
C GLY A 136 -13.29 -1.92 4.45
N PHE A 137 -13.17 -1.32 3.26
CA PHE A 137 -13.43 -2.01 1.99
C PHE A 137 -12.42 -3.12 1.72
N GLN A 138 -11.15 -2.94 2.07
CA GLN A 138 -10.13 -3.99 1.93
C GLN A 138 -10.41 -5.19 2.85
N ALA A 139 -10.86 -4.95 4.07
CA ALA A 139 -11.27 -6.03 4.98
C ALA A 139 -12.50 -6.77 4.45
N TYR A 140 -13.48 -6.05 3.89
CA TYR A 140 -14.65 -6.66 3.24
C TYR A 140 -14.24 -7.48 2.00
N GLU A 141 -13.32 -6.98 1.19
CA GLU A 141 -12.79 -7.69 0.02
C GLU A 141 -12.13 -9.00 0.41
N TYR A 142 -11.36 -9.03 1.49
CA TYR A 142 -10.76 -10.25 2.01
C TYR A 142 -11.81 -11.24 2.51
N TYR A 143 -12.84 -10.77 3.20
CA TYR A 143 -13.96 -11.61 3.61
C TYR A 143 -14.63 -12.26 2.39
N HIS A 144 -14.96 -11.47 1.37
CA HIS A 144 -15.55 -11.95 0.11
C HIS A 144 -14.63 -12.95 -0.62
N ALA A 145 -13.32 -12.69 -0.68
CA ALA A 145 -12.34 -13.60 -1.27
C ALA A 145 -12.37 -15.00 -0.62
N TYR A 146 -12.39 -15.03 0.72
CA TYR A 146 -12.39 -16.29 1.47
C TYR A 146 -13.73 -17.03 1.40
N THR A 147 -14.87 -16.34 1.42
CA THR A 147 -16.19 -16.95 1.55
C THR A 147 -16.83 -17.31 0.20
N GLU A 148 -16.64 -16.49 -0.83
CA GLU A 148 -17.37 -16.62 -2.09
C GLU A 148 -16.48 -17.02 -3.26
N LEU A 149 -15.20 -16.60 -3.28
CA LEU A 149 -14.30 -16.87 -4.40
C LEU A 149 -13.43 -18.11 -4.19
N GLY A 150 -13.40 -18.68 -2.99
CA GLY A 150 -12.48 -19.77 -2.64
C GLY A 150 -11.02 -19.33 -2.70
N LEU A 151 -10.77 -18.02 -2.82
CA LEU A 151 -9.43 -17.45 -2.89
C LEU A 151 -8.88 -17.29 -1.48
N THR A 152 -7.95 -18.16 -1.14
CA THR A 152 -7.27 -18.18 0.16
C THR A 152 -5.77 -18.06 0.00
N MET A 153 -5.04 -17.79 1.08
CA MET A 153 -3.58 -17.77 1.04
C MET A 153 -2.98 -19.12 0.60
N GLY A 154 -3.69 -20.22 0.85
CA GLY A 154 -3.33 -21.58 0.43
C GLY A 154 -3.79 -21.95 -0.99
N ALA A 155 -4.47 -21.06 -1.72
CA ALA A 155 -4.97 -21.34 -3.06
C ALA A 155 -3.86 -21.34 -4.16
N GLY A 156 -2.61 -21.58 -3.79
CA GLY A 156 -1.49 -21.71 -4.71
C GLY A 156 -0.81 -20.39 -5.05
N ALA A 157 -0.19 -20.32 -6.23
CA ALA A 157 0.70 -19.22 -6.61
C ALA A 157 -0.01 -17.84 -6.63
N TYR A 158 -1.21 -17.79 -7.24
CA TYR A 158 -1.99 -16.54 -7.28
C TYR A 158 -2.47 -16.11 -5.90
N GLY A 159 -3.07 -17.03 -5.12
CA GLY A 159 -3.57 -16.72 -3.78
C GLY A 159 -2.46 -16.25 -2.84
N ALA A 160 -1.32 -16.95 -2.83
CA ALA A 160 -0.17 -16.58 -2.02
C ALA A 160 0.37 -15.18 -2.38
N THR A 161 0.58 -14.89 -3.66
CA THR A 161 1.09 -13.59 -4.11
C THR A 161 0.08 -12.47 -3.89
N PHE A 162 -1.22 -12.73 -4.12
CA PHE A 162 -2.30 -11.79 -3.86
C PHE A 162 -2.31 -11.34 -2.39
N PHE A 163 -2.44 -12.29 -1.45
CA PHE A 163 -2.55 -11.94 -0.04
C PHE A 163 -1.26 -11.40 0.56
N MET A 164 -0.09 -11.86 0.09
CA MET A 164 1.18 -11.29 0.55
C MET A 164 1.33 -9.83 0.14
N LEU A 165 1.15 -9.51 -1.13
CA LEU A 165 1.31 -8.15 -1.65
C LEU A 165 0.25 -7.19 -1.09
N THR A 166 -1.04 -7.55 -1.20
CA THR A 166 -2.12 -6.69 -0.72
C THR A 166 -2.17 -6.62 0.81
N GLY A 167 -1.77 -7.68 1.52
CA GLY A 167 -1.71 -7.72 2.98
C GLY A 167 -0.62 -6.83 3.55
N PHE A 168 0.60 -6.88 3.01
CA PHE A 168 1.66 -5.96 3.41
C PHE A 168 1.31 -4.52 3.05
N HIS A 169 0.70 -4.29 1.90
CA HIS A 169 0.19 -2.97 1.56
C HIS A 169 -0.85 -2.49 2.59
N GLY A 170 -1.84 -3.31 2.92
CA GLY A 170 -2.85 -2.98 3.94
C GLY A 170 -2.25 -2.69 5.31
N PHE A 171 -1.18 -3.40 5.70
CA PHE A 171 -0.40 -3.08 6.90
C PHE A 171 0.22 -1.67 6.83
N HIS A 172 0.84 -1.30 5.70
CA HIS A 172 1.42 0.03 5.48
C HIS A 172 0.35 1.14 5.47
N VAL A 173 -0.83 0.89 4.85
CA VAL A 173 -1.97 1.82 4.91
C VAL A 173 -2.44 2.01 6.35
N THR A 174 -2.50 0.95 7.14
CA THR A 174 -2.88 1.03 8.56
C THR A 174 -1.90 1.89 9.35
N LEU A 175 -0.60 1.66 9.20
CA LEU A 175 0.44 2.48 9.84
C LEU A 175 0.34 3.95 9.39
N GLY A 176 0.19 4.18 8.08
CA GLY A 176 0.01 5.52 7.52
C GLY A 176 -1.21 6.24 8.08
N THR A 177 -2.35 5.55 8.19
CA THR A 177 -3.58 6.09 8.77
C THR A 177 -3.39 6.46 10.25
N ILE A 178 -2.70 5.63 11.02
CA ILE A 178 -2.36 5.93 12.42
C ILE A 178 -1.44 7.16 12.50
N MET A 179 -0.41 7.23 11.66
CA MET A 179 0.48 8.39 11.62
C MET A 179 -0.28 9.67 11.25
N LEU A 180 -1.16 9.63 10.24
CA LEU A 180 -2.02 10.75 9.85
C LEU A 180 -2.95 11.19 10.97
N LEU A 181 -3.54 10.24 11.72
CA LEU A 181 -4.35 10.55 12.90
C LEU A 181 -3.54 11.29 13.98
N VAL A 182 -2.32 10.86 14.25
CA VAL A 182 -1.42 11.54 15.18
C VAL A 182 -1.09 12.95 14.69
N ILE A 183 -0.81 13.13 13.39
CA ILE A 183 -0.55 14.44 12.79
C ILE A 183 -1.81 15.32 12.87
N LEU A 184 -3.00 14.79 12.60
CA LEU A 184 -4.26 15.51 12.75
C LEU A 184 -4.45 16.04 14.17
N LEU A 185 -4.28 15.19 15.19
CA LEU A 185 -4.39 15.59 16.60
C LEU A 185 -3.35 16.66 16.99
N ARG A 186 -2.14 16.57 16.47
CA ARG A 186 -1.09 17.59 16.66
C ARG A 186 -1.40 18.90 15.94
N SER A 187 -1.98 18.85 14.75
CA SER A 187 -2.42 20.01 13.98
C SER A 187 -3.56 20.76 14.68
N MET A 188 -4.51 20.02 15.26
CA MET A 188 -5.60 20.57 16.08
C MET A 188 -5.07 21.29 17.33
N ARG A 189 -3.91 20.92 17.85
CA ARG A 189 -3.25 21.57 18.98
C ARG A 189 -2.31 22.72 18.57
N GLY A 190 -2.15 22.95 17.26
CA GLY A 190 -1.29 24.03 16.75
C GLY A 190 0.21 23.76 16.86
N HIS A 191 0.63 22.50 16.83
CA HIS A 191 2.04 22.12 16.99
C HIS A 191 2.87 22.31 15.72
N PHE A 192 2.26 22.66 14.58
CA PHE A 192 2.94 22.86 13.30
C PHE A 192 2.86 24.32 12.85
N THR A 193 3.96 24.81 12.28
CA THR A 193 4.07 26.11 11.64
C THR A 193 4.58 25.92 10.21
N ALA A 194 4.42 26.93 9.35
CA ALA A 194 4.93 26.90 7.98
C ALA A 194 6.45 26.67 7.89
N GLU A 195 7.21 27.01 8.94
CA GLU A 195 8.67 26.86 9.00
C GLU A 195 9.11 25.53 9.63
N ARG A 196 8.29 24.95 10.53
CA ARG A 196 8.64 23.76 11.33
C ARG A 196 7.54 22.73 11.24
N HIS A 197 7.56 21.90 10.21
CA HIS A 197 6.52 20.89 9.93
C HIS A 197 7.05 19.57 9.37
N PHE A 198 8.34 19.26 9.55
CA PHE A 198 8.92 18.03 9.00
C PHE A 198 8.12 16.77 9.33
N ALA A 199 7.59 16.64 10.56
CA ALA A 199 6.82 15.46 10.93
C ALA A 199 5.53 15.31 10.09
N PHE A 200 4.89 16.42 9.71
CA PHE A 200 3.77 16.40 8.76
C PHE A 200 4.26 15.96 7.37
N GLU A 201 5.32 16.56 6.89
CA GLU A 201 5.87 16.33 5.56
C GLU A 201 6.33 14.87 5.39
N GLY A 202 7.03 14.33 6.39
CA GLY A 202 7.47 12.93 6.38
C GLY A 202 6.28 11.94 6.32
N VAL A 203 5.21 12.21 7.06
CA VAL A 203 3.98 11.39 7.00
C VAL A 203 3.27 11.54 5.64
N ALA A 204 3.23 12.74 5.07
CA ALA A 204 2.67 12.95 3.74
C ALA A 204 3.47 12.21 2.65
N TRP A 205 4.82 12.20 2.70
CA TRP A 205 5.65 11.42 1.79
C TRP A 205 5.37 9.92 1.91
N TYR A 206 5.27 9.43 3.15
CA TYR A 206 4.93 8.02 3.39
C TYR A 206 3.55 7.67 2.81
N TRP A 207 2.55 8.54 2.98
CA TRP A 207 1.21 8.33 2.44
C TRP A 207 1.20 8.27 0.92
N HIS A 208 1.88 9.20 0.25
CA HIS A 208 2.03 9.16 -1.21
C HIS A 208 2.78 7.93 -1.71
N PHE A 209 3.79 7.47 -0.97
CA PHE A 209 4.46 6.20 -1.29
C PHE A 209 3.45 5.04 -1.26
N VAL A 210 2.62 4.95 -0.23
CA VAL A 210 1.58 3.93 -0.11
C VAL A 210 0.56 4.01 -1.26
N ASP A 211 0.13 5.23 -1.65
CA ASP A 211 -0.74 5.44 -2.81
C ASP A 211 -0.13 4.89 -4.12
N VAL A 212 1.15 5.17 -4.36
CA VAL A 212 1.87 4.69 -5.55
C VAL A 212 1.96 3.16 -5.56
N VAL A 213 2.29 2.55 -4.43
CA VAL A 213 2.32 1.08 -4.30
C VAL A 213 0.96 0.48 -4.62
N TRP A 214 -0.14 1.08 -4.14
CA TRP A 214 -1.49 0.62 -4.47
C TRP A 214 -1.79 0.65 -5.97
N LEU A 215 -1.41 1.72 -6.67
CA LEU A 215 -1.61 1.80 -8.13
C LEU A 215 -0.89 0.68 -8.86
N ILE A 216 0.33 0.36 -8.45
CA ILE A 216 1.09 -0.76 -9.02
C ILE A 216 0.38 -2.09 -8.72
N LEU A 217 -0.09 -2.30 -7.48
CA LEU A 217 -0.88 -3.47 -7.11
C LEU A 217 -2.16 -3.59 -7.93
N PHE A 218 -2.90 -2.50 -8.07
CA PHE A 218 -4.14 -2.46 -8.85
C PHE A 218 -3.92 -2.91 -10.29
N VAL A 219 -2.85 -2.44 -10.93
CA VAL A 219 -2.52 -2.83 -12.31
C VAL A 219 -2.03 -4.26 -12.41
N PHE A 220 -1.12 -4.71 -11.52
CA PHE A 220 -0.45 -5.99 -11.69
C PHE A 220 -1.15 -7.18 -11.02
N ILE A 221 -2.02 -6.95 -10.06
CA ILE A 221 -2.74 -8.00 -9.32
C ILE A 221 -4.20 -8.12 -9.77
N TYR A 222 -4.90 -7.00 -9.96
CA TYR A 222 -6.34 -7.02 -10.24
C TYR A 222 -6.68 -6.98 -11.73
N TRP A 223 -5.79 -6.47 -12.58
CA TRP A 223 -5.95 -6.53 -14.04
C TRP A 223 -5.25 -7.78 -14.59
N VAL A 224 -5.81 -8.94 -14.32
CA VAL A 224 -5.34 -10.26 -14.73
C VAL A 224 -6.21 -10.86 -15.81
#